data_ab8ce8a829597e50d8dde27c7aecc4e6
#
_entry.id   ab8ce8a829597e50d8dde27c7aecc4e6
#
_cell.length_a   1.000
_cell.length_b   1.000
_cell.length_c   1.000
_cell.angle_alpha   90.00
_cell.angle_beta   90.00
_cell.angle_gamma   90.00
#
_symmetry.space_group_name_H-M   'P 1'
#
loop_
_entity.id
_entity.type
_entity.pdbx_description
1 polymer ?
#
loop_
_entity_poly.entity_id
_entity_poly.type
_entity_poly.pdbx_seq_one_letter_code
_entity_poly.pdbx_strand_id
1 'polypeptide(L)'
;MRAIPLALLALAATAAVTGCATKKDFYAMGGSRADGTVDMAYDFAPFEKPVVNRSQAQSIAKAKCQVWGYQDAESFGGQQQNCHQFNGYGSCVAGQIVIKYQCIGDGAQNAPASSFAPTAAPSATPPGALSRDQWKQQQLQKLGQETGLSYEEYQRRYRQIMGQ
;
A
#
# COMPACT_ATOMS: atom_id res chain seq x y z
N MET A 1 -24.56 -15.00 60.19
CA MET A 1 -24.03 -16.01 59.26
C MET A 1 -24.66 -15.82 57.86
N ARG A 2 -24.26 -14.77 57.10
CA ARG A 2 -24.74 -14.54 55.72
C ARG A 2 -23.74 -13.72 54.86
N ALA A 3 -22.45 -13.96 55.05
CA ALA A 3 -21.40 -13.26 54.28
C ALA A 3 -20.98 -13.99 52.99
N ILE A 4 -21.40 -15.23 52.79
CA ILE A 4 -20.99 -16.09 51.66
C ILE A 4 -21.61 -15.68 50.31
N PRO A 5 -22.88 -15.21 50.21
CA PRO A 5 -23.46 -14.90 48.91
C PRO A 5 -22.86 -13.63 48.23
N LEU A 6 -22.37 -12.67 49.01
CA LEU A 6 -21.80 -11.43 48.44
C LEU A 6 -20.40 -11.69 47.81
N ALA A 7 -19.62 -12.58 48.40
CA ALA A 7 -18.31 -12.95 47.84
C ALA A 7 -18.42 -13.76 46.53
N LEU A 8 -19.44 -14.63 46.44
CA LEU A 8 -19.74 -15.38 45.23
C LEU A 8 -20.28 -14.49 44.10
N LEU A 9 -21.05 -13.46 44.41
CA LEU A 9 -21.53 -12.50 43.41
C LEU A 9 -20.40 -11.62 42.89
N ALA A 10 -19.42 -11.23 43.72
CA ALA A 10 -18.25 -10.46 43.30
C ALA A 10 -17.32 -11.28 42.41
N LEU A 11 -17.17 -12.58 42.66
CA LEU A 11 -16.35 -13.47 41.85
C LEU A 11 -16.97 -13.74 40.46
N ALA A 12 -18.29 -13.79 40.35
CA ALA A 12 -18.99 -13.98 39.07
C ALA A 12 -18.92 -12.74 38.17
N ALA A 13 -18.83 -11.55 38.76
CA ALA A 13 -18.78 -10.29 38.01
C ALA A 13 -17.40 -10.06 37.31
N THR A 14 -16.33 -10.67 37.81
CA THR A 14 -14.98 -10.51 37.22
C THR A 14 -14.72 -11.39 36.00
N ALA A 15 -15.50 -12.43 35.76
CA ALA A 15 -15.35 -13.34 34.63
C ALA A 15 -15.91 -12.82 33.30
N ALA A 16 -16.66 -11.71 33.31
CA ALA A 16 -17.42 -11.23 32.13
C ALA A 16 -16.62 -10.28 31.20
N VAL A 17 -15.33 -9.99 31.47
CA VAL A 17 -14.55 -8.98 30.72
C VAL A 17 -13.50 -9.59 29.79
N THR A 18 -13.54 -10.89 29.52
CA THR A 18 -12.64 -11.51 28.53
C THR A 18 -13.17 -11.28 27.14
N GLY A 19 -12.78 -10.17 26.50
CA GLY A 19 -13.03 -9.97 25.07
C GLY A 19 -12.44 -11.14 24.27
N CYS A 20 -13.20 -11.65 23.30
CA CYS A 20 -12.76 -12.75 22.45
C CYS A 20 -11.52 -12.35 21.64
N ALA A 21 -10.41 -13.05 21.87
CA ALA A 21 -9.23 -12.95 21.01
C ALA A 21 -9.52 -13.71 19.71
N THR A 22 -9.55 -13.02 18.59
CA THR A 22 -9.83 -13.60 17.29
C THR A 22 -8.57 -13.60 16.45
N LYS A 23 -8.13 -14.78 16.00
CA LYS A 23 -7.00 -14.88 15.07
C LYS A 23 -7.41 -14.31 13.72
N LYS A 24 -6.58 -13.46 13.16
CA LYS A 24 -6.75 -12.89 11.83
C LYS A 24 -5.53 -13.18 10.98
N ASP A 25 -5.79 -13.60 9.75
CA ASP A 25 -4.75 -13.83 8.76
C ASP A 25 -4.56 -12.59 7.90
N PHE A 26 -3.31 -12.35 7.52
CA PHE A 26 -2.97 -11.31 6.57
C PHE A 26 -3.21 -11.78 5.14
N TYR A 27 -3.62 -10.85 4.31
CA TYR A 27 -3.69 -11.03 2.86
C TYR A 27 -3.04 -9.85 2.14
N ALA A 28 -2.51 -10.09 0.95
CA ALA A 28 -1.99 -9.02 0.11
C ALA A 28 -3.17 -8.29 -0.55
N MET A 29 -3.34 -7.01 -0.24
CA MET A 29 -4.41 -6.18 -0.77
C MET A 29 -3.99 -5.45 -2.05
N GLY A 30 -2.73 -5.04 -2.14
CA GLY A 30 -2.20 -4.28 -3.25
C GLY A 30 -0.69 -4.24 -3.25
N GLY A 31 -0.15 -3.36 -4.07
CA GLY A 31 1.27 -3.09 -4.16
C GLY A 31 1.66 -2.48 -5.49
N SER A 32 2.88 -1.99 -5.56
CA SER A 32 3.45 -1.40 -6.77
C SER A 32 4.80 -2.05 -7.05
N ARG A 33 4.90 -2.71 -8.22
CA ARG A 33 6.18 -3.26 -8.67
C ARG A 33 7.21 -2.16 -8.95
N ALA A 34 6.75 -1.01 -9.45
CA ALA A 34 7.62 0.11 -9.77
C ALA A 34 8.26 0.72 -8.51
N ASP A 35 7.48 0.78 -7.43
CA ASP A 35 7.94 1.33 -6.14
C ASP A 35 8.51 0.22 -5.24
N GLY A 36 8.39 -1.04 -5.62
CA GLY A 36 8.79 -2.17 -4.81
C GLY A 36 8.01 -2.26 -3.49
N THR A 37 6.70 -2.01 -3.50
CA THR A 37 5.87 -2.00 -2.29
C THR A 37 4.75 -3.02 -2.35
N VAL A 38 4.44 -3.64 -1.20
CA VAL A 38 3.32 -4.56 -1.02
C VAL A 38 2.49 -4.10 0.16
N ASP A 39 1.18 -3.98 -0.04
CA ASP A 39 0.22 -3.63 1.02
C ASP A 39 -0.40 -4.91 1.57
N MET A 40 -0.13 -5.19 2.84
CA MET A 40 -0.69 -6.31 3.58
C MET A 40 -1.82 -5.83 4.47
N ALA A 41 -2.93 -6.56 4.50
CA ALA A 41 -4.09 -6.16 5.27
C ALA A 41 -4.68 -7.30 6.07
N TYR A 42 -5.41 -6.94 7.13
CA TYR A 42 -6.35 -7.82 7.84
C TYR A 42 -7.57 -7.03 8.27
N ASP A 43 -8.72 -7.72 8.37
CA ASP A 43 -9.99 -7.10 8.77
C ASP A 43 -10.25 -7.32 10.27
N PHE A 44 -10.92 -6.36 10.90
CA PHE A 44 -11.41 -6.46 12.26
C PHE A 44 -12.90 -6.10 12.34
N ALA A 45 -13.60 -6.73 13.27
CA ALA A 45 -15.03 -6.55 13.50
C ALA A 45 -15.30 -6.03 14.93
N PRO A 46 -16.56 -5.58 15.23
CA PRO A 46 -16.91 -5.11 16.55
C PRO A 46 -16.68 -6.19 17.62
N PHE A 47 -16.21 -5.75 18.78
CA PHE A 47 -15.94 -6.59 19.96
C PHE A 47 -14.81 -7.63 19.79
N GLU A 48 -14.09 -7.63 18.68
CA GLU A 48 -12.92 -8.47 18.48
C GLU A 48 -11.65 -7.80 19.01
N LYS A 49 -10.74 -8.63 19.57
CA LYS A 49 -9.33 -8.29 19.77
C LYS A 49 -8.51 -9.06 18.74
N PRO A 50 -8.14 -8.45 17.61
CA PRO A 50 -7.39 -9.15 16.58
C PRO A 50 -6.03 -9.63 17.11
N VAL A 51 -5.77 -10.92 16.95
CA VAL A 51 -4.44 -11.51 17.19
C VAL A 51 -3.88 -11.88 15.81
N VAL A 52 -2.84 -11.17 15.40
CA VAL A 52 -2.25 -11.29 14.07
C VAL A 52 -0.85 -11.88 14.12
N ASN A 53 -0.49 -12.64 13.11
CA ASN A 53 0.84 -13.19 12.91
C ASN A 53 1.64 -12.32 11.91
N ARG A 54 2.50 -11.45 12.42
CA ARG A 54 3.33 -10.57 11.57
C ARG A 54 4.34 -11.33 10.72
N SER A 55 4.81 -12.50 11.19
CA SER A 55 5.70 -13.36 10.39
C SER A 55 5.00 -13.91 9.15
N GLN A 56 3.70 -14.21 9.25
CA GLN A 56 2.88 -14.61 8.10
C GLN A 56 2.80 -13.46 7.09
N ALA A 57 2.52 -12.23 7.54
CA ALA A 57 2.48 -11.06 6.66
C ALA A 57 3.81 -10.86 5.91
N GLN A 58 4.92 -10.94 6.64
CA GLN A 58 6.26 -10.83 6.04
C GLN A 58 6.53 -11.93 5.01
N SER A 59 6.15 -13.17 5.31
CA SER A 59 6.33 -14.29 4.38
C SER A 59 5.54 -14.09 3.08
N ILE A 60 4.31 -13.61 3.18
CA ILE A 60 3.47 -13.32 2.00
C ILE A 60 4.05 -12.15 1.21
N ALA A 61 4.42 -11.06 1.89
CA ALA A 61 5.04 -9.90 1.25
C ALA A 61 6.34 -10.28 0.54
N LYS A 62 7.22 -11.05 1.21
CA LYS A 62 8.46 -11.58 0.62
C LYS A 62 8.18 -12.40 -0.65
N ALA A 63 7.21 -13.33 -0.61
CA ALA A 63 6.85 -14.11 -1.79
C ALA A 63 6.39 -13.24 -2.96
N LYS A 64 5.65 -12.16 -2.69
CA LYS A 64 5.26 -11.17 -3.72
C LYS A 64 6.46 -10.40 -4.27
N CYS A 65 7.35 -9.94 -3.39
CA CYS A 65 8.58 -9.24 -3.77
C CYS A 65 9.49 -10.13 -4.64
N GLN A 66 9.60 -11.40 -4.31
CA GLN A 66 10.40 -12.38 -5.09
C GLN A 66 9.90 -12.54 -6.52
N VAL A 67 8.58 -12.50 -6.75
CA VAL A 67 8.02 -12.51 -8.12
C VAL A 67 8.48 -11.31 -8.93
N TRP A 68 8.82 -10.20 -8.26
CA TRP A 68 9.31 -8.97 -8.88
C TRP A 68 10.85 -8.90 -8.98
N GLY A 69 11.56 -9.92 -8.46
CA GLY A 69 13.01 -10.03 -8.50
C GLY A 69 13.74 -9.53 -7.27
N TYR A 70 13.01 -9.11 -6.23
CA TYR A 70 13.59 -8.74 -4.94
C TYR A 70 13.89 -9.96 -4.08
N GLN A 71 14.74 -9.82 -3.06
CA GLN A 71 15.16 -10.95 -2.22
C GLN A 71 14.30 -11.10 -0.97
N ASP A 72 13.84 -9.99 -0.39
CA ASP A 72 13.09 -9.97 0.85
C ASP A 72 12.06 -8.82 0.90
N ALA A 73 11.34 -8.73 2.02
CA ALA A 73 10.39 -7.67 2.30
C ALA A 73 10.49 -7.23 3.77
N GLU A 74 10.46 -5.94 4.03
CA GLU A 74 10.41 -5.38 5.38
C GLU A 74 9.22 -4.45 5.53
N SER A 75 8.55 -4.51 6.69
CA SER A 75 7.49 -3.57 6.99
C SER A 75 8.07 -2.17 7.21
N PHE A 76 7.51 -1.17 6.54
CA PHE A 76 7.92 0.21 6.71
C PHE A 76 6.72 1.12 6.95
N GLY A 77 6.97 2.20 7.69
CA GLY A 77 5.92 3.12 8.07
C GLY A 77 5.00 2.59 9.17
N GLY A 78 3.89 3.27 9.37
CA GLY A 78 2.88 2.93 10.36
C GLY A 78 1.80 1.99 9.83
N GLN A 79 0.82 1.73 10.70
CA GLN A 79 -0.41 1.05 10.31
C GLN A 79 -1.43 2.10 9.88
N GLN A 80 -2.08 1.87 8.74
CA GLN A 80 -3.24 2.64 8.30
C GLN A 80 -4.52 1.91 8.70
N GLN A 81 -5.43 2.62 9.34
CA GLN A 81 -6.75 2.10 9.68
C GLN A 81 -7.80 2.67 8.73
N ASN A 82 -8.38 1.80 7.92
CA ASN A 82 -9.52 2.13 7.07
C ASN A 82 -10.79 1.69 7.78
N CYS A 83 -11.59 2.63 8.24
CA CYS A 83 -12.78 2.36 9.00
C CYS A 83 -14.00 2.21 8.09
N HIS A 84 -14.75 1.12 8.27
CA HIS A 84 -15.99 0.87 7.54
C HIS A 84 -17.21 1.10 8.42
N GLN A 85 -17.07 0.98 9.76
CA GLN A 85 -18.17 1.15 10.69
C GLN A 85 -17.72 1.92 11.94
N PHE A 86 -18.51 2.92 12.30
CA PHE A 86 -18.34 3.71 13.52
C PHE A 86 -19.47 3.41 14.51
N ASN A 87 -19.17 3.48 15.80
CA ASN A 87 -20.20 3.46 16.83
C ASN A 87 -20.85 4.84 17.00
N GLY A 88 -21.87 4.93 17.87
CA GLY A 88 -22.58 6.19 18.15
C GLY A 88 -21.71 7.30 18.78
N TYR A 89 -20.48 6.99 19.18
CA TYR A 89 -19.51 7.93 19.76
C TYR A 89 -18.39 8.31 18.78
N GLY A 90 -18.49 7.91 17.51
CA GLY A 90 -17.49 8.20 16.48
C GLY A 90 -16.23 7.33 16.53
N SER A 91 -16.20 6.28 17.36
CA SER A 91 -15.08 5.35 17.41
C SER A 91 -15.21 4.30 16.32
N CYS A 92 -14.10 3.96 15.65
CA CYS A 92 -14.06 2.90 14.65
C CYS A 92 -14.22 1.53 15.31
N VAL A 93 -15.24 0.78 14.94
CA VAL A 93 -15.52 -0.54 15.51
C VAL A 93 -15.35 -1.68 14.52
N ALA A 94 -15.33 -1.42 13.22
CA ALA A 94 -15.00 -2.41 12.20
C ALA A 94 -14.31 -1.75 11.02
N GLY A 95 -13.38 -2.46 10.42
CA GLY A 95 -12.61 -1.95 9.30
C GLY A 95 -11.44 -2.87 8.96
N GLN A 96 -10.45 -2.26 8.34
CA GLN A 96 -9.27 -2.94 7.85
C GLN A 96 -8.02 -2.21 8.36
N ILE A 97 -7.03 -2.97 8.76
CA ILE A 97 -5.69 -2.47 9.06
C ILE A 97 -4.79 -2.82 7.89
N VAL A 98 -4.09 -1.83 7.37
CA VAL A 98 -3.13 -1.97 6.28
C VAL A 98 -1.72 -1.68 6.77
N ILE A 99 -0.77 -2.53 6.44
CA ILE A 99 0.65 -2.39 6.73
C ILE A 99 1.41 -2.46 5.41
N LYS A 100 2.22 -1.46 5.13
CA LYS A 100 3.07 -1.44 3.95
C LYS A 100 4.38 -2.20 4.19
N TYR A 101 4.78 -2.97 3.18
CA TYR A 101 6.06 -3.65 3.11
C TYR A 101 6.85 -3.11 1.94
N GLN A 102 8.13 -2.83 2.17
CA GLN A 102 9.10 -2.48 1.14
C GLN A 102 9.83 -3.75 0.71
N CYS A 103 9.88 -4.01 -0.57
CA CYS A 103 10.73 -5.02 -1.13
C CYS A 103 12.19 -4.57 -1.05
N ILE A 104 13.07 -5.44 -0.59
CA ILE A 104 14.48 -5.16 -0.40
C ILE A 104 15.36 -6.20 -1.09
N GLY A 105 16.65 -5.83 -1.32
CA GLY A 105 17.59 -6.62 -2.09
C GLY A 105 17.65 -6.18 -3.56
N ASP A 106 18.42 -6.90 -4.37
CA ASP A 106 18.63 -6.58 -5.78
C ASP A 106 17.33 -6.74 -6.57
N GLY A 107 16.54 -5.68 -6.55
CA GLY A 107 15.24 -5.61 -7.22
C GLY A 107 15.36 -5.51 -8.74
N ALA A 108 14.36 -4.92 -9.36
CA ALA A 108 14.12 -4.83 -10.81
C ALA A 108 15.31 -4.34 -11.70
N GLN A 109 16.43 -3.95 -11.10
CA GLN A 109 17.64 -3.61 -11.85
C GLN A 109 18.33 -4.84 -12.47
N ASN A 110 18.05 -6.07 -11.95
CA ASN A 110 18.57 -7.33 -12.47
C ASN A 110 17.48 -8.26 -13.02
N ALA A 111 16.23 -7.81 -13.16
CA ALA A 111 15.33 -8.53 -14.02
C ALA A 111 16.02 -8.53 -15.41
N PRO A 112 16.40 -9.71 -15.97
CA PRO A 112 16.80 -9.74 -17.36
C PRO A 112 15.64 -9.07 -18.08
N ALA A 113 15.93 -7.94 -18.73
CA ALA A 113 14.98 -7.35 -19.64
C ALA A 113 14.53 -8.51 -20.49
N SER A 114 13.30 -8.99 -20.25
CA SER A 114 12.71 -10.02 -21.08
C SER A 114 12.81 -9.41 -22.45
N SER A 115 13.75 -9.95 -23.22
CA SER A 115 14.02 -9.60 -24.59
C SER A 115 12.81 -9.99 -25.44
N PHE A 116 11.71 -9.31 -25.22
CA PHE A 116 10.84 -8.95 -26.30
C PHE A 116 11.53 -7.76 -26.97
N ALA A 117 12.66 -8.05 -27.60
CA ALA A 117 13.12 -7.26 -28.68
C ALA A 117 12.02 -7.36 -29.76
N PRO A 118 11.23 -6.30 -30.01
CA PRO A 118 10.81 -6.11 -31.36
C PRO A 118 12.13 -5.92 -32.09
N THR A 119 12.39 -6.75 -33.07
CA THR A 119 13.39 -6.53 -34.09
C THR A 119 13.02 -5.22 -34.78
N ALA A 120 13.34 -4.10 -34.15
CA ALA A 120 13.35 -2.80 -34.74
C ALA A 120 14.75 -2.64 -35.30
N ALA A 121 14.81 -2.67 -36.61
CA ALA A 121 15.93 -2.18 -37.37
C ALA A 121 16.51 -0.90 -36.75
N PRO A 122 17.81 -0.67 -36.75
CA PRO A 122 18.42 0.54 -36.25
C PRO A 122 17.93 1.71 -37.08
N SER A 123 16.85 2.35 -36.66
CA SER A 123 16.51 3.68 -37.14
C SER A 123 17.55 4.61 -36.53
N ALA A 124 18.55 4.92 -37.31
CA ALA A 124 19.52 5.95 -37.00
C ALA A 124 18.75 7.25 -36.69
N THR A 125 18.64 7.55 -35.41
CA THR A 125 18.12 8.85 -34.96
C THR A 125 19.14 9.89 -35.40
N PRO A 126 18.75 10.90 -36.18
CA PRO A 126 19.70 11.94 -36.60
C PRO A 126 20.25 12.62 -35.34
N PRO A 127 21.54 12.96 -35.29
CA PRO A 127 22.17 13.62 -34.16
C PRO A 127 21.47 14.96 -33.92
N GLY A 128 20.79 15.11 -32.79
CA GLY A 128 20.07 16.31 -32.40
C GLY A 128 18.56 16.13 -32.15
N ALA A 129 17.97 14.97 -32.44
CA ALA A 129 16.59 14.70 -32.12
C ALA A 129 16.45 14.31 -30.64
N LEU A 130 15.72 15.13 -29.87
CA LEU A 130 15.36 14.83 -28.50
C LEU A 130 14.51 13.54 -28.43
N SER A 131 14.78 12.69 -27.45
CA SER A 131 13.89 11.56 -27.18
C SER A 131 12.50 12.08 -26.81
N ARG A 132 11.46 11.26 -27.01
CA ARG A 132 10.07 11.64 -26.69
C ARG A 132 9.94 12.12 -25.24
N ASP A 133 10.66 11.49 -24.32
CA ASP A 133 10.61 11.84 -22.90
C ASP A 133 11.36 13.16 -22.62
N GLN A 134 12.49 13.38 -23.24
CA GLN A 134 13.23 14.66 -23.17
C GLN A 134 12.38 15.81 -23.74
N TRP A 135 11.68 15.58 -24.85
CA TRP A 135 10.79 16.56 -25.43
C TRP A 135 9.62 16.89 -24.48
N LYS A 136 8.98 15.88 -23.88
CA LYS A 136 7.91 16.08 -22.88
C LYS A 136 8.39 16.89 -21.68
N GLN A 137 9.53 16.53 -21.12
CA GLN A 137 10.12 17.26 -19.99
C GLN A 137 10.38 18.73 -20.34
N GLN A 138 10.92 18.99 -21.52
CA GLN A 138 11.17 20.35 -21.98
C GLN A 138 9.86 21.14 -22.16
N GLN A 139 8.81 20.52 -22.69
CA GLN A 139 7.51 21.17 -22.82
C GLN A 139 6.84 21.46 -21.46
N LEU A 140 6.91 20.53 -20.52
CA LEU A 140 6.41 20.74 -19.17
C LEU A 140 7.17 21.87 -18.44
N GLN A 141 8.48 21.95 -18.65
CA GLN A 141 9.30 23.00 -18.08
C GLN A 141 8.95 24.39 -18.65
N LYS A 142 8.68 24.48 -19.95
CA LYS A 142 8.18 25.70 -20.59
C LYS A 142 6.80 26.09 -20.05
N LEU A 143 5.88 25.13 -19.96
CA LEU A 143 4.53 25.36 -19.43
C LEU A 143 4.56 25.87 -17.98
N GLY A 144 5.49 25.37 -17.15
CA GLY A 144 5.65 25.83 -15.76
C GLY A 144 6.26 27.25 -15.63
N GLN A 145 6.93 27.74 -16.69
CA GLN A 145 7.50 29.10 -16.72
C GLN A 145 6.56 30.15 -17.30
N GLU A 146 5.48 29.71 -17.99
CA GLU A 146 4.49 30.62 -18.52
C GLU A 146 3.62 31.21 -17.40
N THR A 147 3.76 32.51 -17.15
CA THR A 147 2.93 33.25 -16.18
C THR A 147 1.72 33.85 -16.86
N GLY A 148 0.53 33.78 -16.23
CA GLY A 148 -0.69 34.37 -16.74
C GLY A 148 -1.66 33.41 -17.44
N LEU A 149 -1.38 32.10 -17.45
CA LEU A 149 -2.31 31.09 -17.94
C LEU A 149 -3.46 30.90 -16.94
N SER A 150 -4.68 30.76 -17.45
CA SER A 150 -5.79 30.29 -16.62
C SER A 150 -5.58 28.81 -16.25
N TYR A 151 -6.16 28.39 -15.14
CA TYR A 151 -6.08 26.97 -14.70
C TYR A 151 -6.58 25.99 -15.77
N GLU A 152 -7.66 26.37 -16.46
CA GLU A 152 -8.26 25.52 -17.51
C GLU A 152 -7.34 25.39 -18.73
N GLU A 153 -6.68 26.49 -19.10
CA GLU A 153 -5.74 26.47 -20.22
C GLU A 153 -4.47 25.69 -19.89
N TYR A 154 -3.95 25.82 -18.66
CA TYR A 154 -2.84 25.03 -18.16
C TYR A 154 -3.19 23.52 -18.22
N GLN A 155 -4.36 23.11 -17.73
CA GLN A 155 -4.81 21.72 -17.74
C GLN A 155 -4.97 21.15 -19.17
N ARG A 156 -5.44 21.97 -20.09
CA ARG A 156 -5.59 21.58 -21.50
C ARG A 156 -4.22 21.29 -22.13
N ARG A 157 -3.25 22.18 -21.96
CA ARG A 157 -1.90 22.03 -22.49
C ARG A 157 -1.14 20.89 -21.83
N TYR A 158 -1.30 20.72 -20.53
CA TYR A 158 -0.71 19.60 -19.80
C TYR A 158 -1.16 18.25 -20.37
N ARG A 159 -2.47 18.06 -20.57
CA ARG A 159 -3.02 16.84 -21.20
C ARG A 159 -2.49 16.63 -22.61
N GLN A 160 -2.38 17.68 -23.40
CA GLN A 160 -1.84 17.61 -24.75
C GLN A 160 -0.38 17.16 -24.78
N ILE A 161 0.47 17.65 -23.85
CA ILE A 161 1.87 17.24 -23.72
C ILE A 161 1.96 15.77 -23.28
N MET A 162 1.11 15.36 -22.36
CA MET A 162 1.08 13.99 -21.85
C MET A 162 0.50 12.97 -22.84
N GLY A 163 -0.24 13.43 -23.85
CA GLY A 163 -0.83 12.58 -24.89
C GLY A 163 -2.12 11.89 -24.45
N GLN A 164 -2.88 12.53 -23.55
CA GLN A 164 -4.20 12.08 -23.08
C GLN A 164 -5.32 12.87 -23.75
#